data_df7375d6586625773aaf872df1abd824
#
_entry.id   df7375d6586625773aaf872df1abd824
#
_cell.length_a   1.000
_cell.length_b   1.000
_cell.length_c   1.000
_cell.angle_alpha   90.00
_cell.angle_beta   90.00
_cell.angle_gamma   90.00
#
_symmetry.space_group_name_H-M   'P 1'
#
loop_
_entity.id
_entity.type
_entity.pdbx_description
1 polymer ?
#
loop_
_entity_poly.entity_id
_entity_poly.type
_entity_poly.pdbx_seq_one_letter_code
_entity_poly.pdbx_strand_id
1 'polypeptide(L)'
;MLTRWQGIYVMVDVVANHMGLANIADNRPEPLNQTSSYHAACDIDYSNQTSVENCRIANLPDINTQSSEIRTLLNTWVSWLVKEYSFDGVRIDTVKHVEKDFWPGFSSAIGAYSIGEVFDGNPSYLAGYANLMPGLLNYAVYYPMNNFYQQNGSSQALVDMINTVSSSFPDPAALGTFLDNHDNPRWLYQKNDQTLLKNALAFVILSRGIPILYYGTEQGYAGGADPANREDLWRSSFNTNTNLYQAIAKLTAARKAAGGLAGNDHTHLYVADTAYGWSRAGGNLIVLTTNSGSSSNAQVCFNTQRANGRWTNVYGNGATVTSDGNGQACVNFANGEPIVLLASTASTTTFATPTTLRTSSTSVGSTIGTACPTAISVSFTERVTTVVGDTIKIAGNTAQLGNWNAASAPALSASQYTSSNPVWNITLKMTPGQAVQYKFVKVSSSGALTWESDPNRSYSVPACQASASVSNTWR
;
A
#
# COMPACT_ATOMS: atom_id res chain seq x y z
N MET A 1 4.96 21.19 7.49
CA MET A 1 3.62 21.56 7.99
C MET A 1 2.61 21.87 6.86
N LEU A 2 2.95 22.62 5.81
CA LEU A 2 2.01 22.96 4.72
C LEU A 2 1.39 21.74 4.01
N THR A 3 2.11 20.64 3.83
CA THR A 3 1.65 19.41 3.16
C THR A 3 0.54 18.69 3.93
N ARG A 4 0.58 18.65 5.27
CA ARG A 4 -0.47 18.02 6.09
C ARG A 4 -1.82 18.73 6.00
N TRP A 5 -1.81 20.05 5.83
CA TRP A 5 -3.04 20.82 5.63
C TRP A 5 -3.77 20.46 4.34
N GLN A 6 -3.05 19.85 3.40
CA GLN A 6 -3.61 19.32 2.14
C GLN A 6 -3.94 17.82 2.21
N GLY A 7 -3.81 17.19 3.37
CA GLY A 7 -4.07 15.76 3.55
C GLY A 7 -2.96 14.85 3.00
N ILE A 8 -1.73 15.37 2.83
CA ILE A 8 -0.57 14.63 2.36
C ILE A 8 0.27 14.21 3.56
N TYR A 9 0.51 12.91 3.70
CA TYR A 9 1.47 12.35 4.66
C TYR A 9 2.91 12.60 4.21
N VAL A 10 3.82 12.79 5.17
CA VAL A 10 5.24 13.07 4.91
C VAL A 10 6.09 11.97 5.54
N MET A 11 6.92 11.34 4.71
CA MET A 11 7.91 10.37 5.13
C MET A 11 9.30 11.00 5.05
N VAL A 12 10.13 10.82 6.09
CA VAL A 12 11.51 11.27 6.10
C VAL A 12 12.44 10.13 5.70
N ASP A 13 13.50 10.46 4.97
CA ASP A 13 14.59 9.55 4.62
C ASP A 13 15.69 9.66 5.68
N VAL A 14 16.12 8.53 6.25
CA VAL A 14 17.12 8.47 7.32
C VAL A 14 18.20 7.43 7.04
N VAL A 15 19.41 7.71 7.52
CA VAL A 15 20.57 6.82 7.43
C VAL A 15 21.02 6.46 8.83
N ALA A 16 21.23 5.17 9.12
CA ALA A 16 21.81 4.69 10.38
C ALA A 16 23.18 4.03 10.18
N ASN A 17 23.54 3.70 8.94
CA ASN A 17 24.78 2.99 8.60
C ASN A 17 26.04 3.86 8.65
N HIS A 18 25.96 5.08 8.13
CA HIS A 18 27.16 5.94 7.94
C HIS A 18 26.85 7.41 8.20
N MET A 19 27.92 8.18 8.39
CA MET A 19 27.85 9.64 8.46
C MET A 19 28.24 10.26 7.11
N GLY A 20 27.64 11.44 6.82
CA GLY A 20 27.84 12.13 5.55
C GLY A 20 29.19 12.84 5.40
N LEU A 21 29.92 13.10 6.51
CA LEU A 21 31.23 13.76 6.46
C LEU A 21 32.35 12.70 6.57
N ALA A 22 33.21 12.64 5.57
CA ALA A 22 34.32 11.68 5.50
C ALA A 22 35.34 11.86 6.65
N ASN A 23 35.56 13.12 7.11
CA ASN A 23 36.39 13.37 8.28
C ASN A 23 35.58 13.18 9.56
N ILE A 24 35.88 12.15 10.32
CA ILE A 24 35.19 11.77 11.55
C ILE A 24 35.09 12.92 12.54
N ALA A 25 36.14 13.72 12.72
CA ALA A 25 36.19 14.81 13.67
C ALA A 25 35.15 15.92 13.42
N ASP A 26 34.61 15.99 12.22
CA ASP A 26 33.61 16.99 11.82
C ASP A 26 32.15 16.52 12.04
N ASN A 27 31.94 15.23 12.30
CA ASN A 27 30.61 14.68 12.56
C ASN A 27 30.04 15.12 13.91
N ARG A 28 28.74 15.25 14.01
CA ARG A 28 28.01 15.68 15.23
C ARG A 28 26.70 14.90 15.37
N PRO A 29 26.14 14.77 16.58
CA PRO A 29 26.73 15.18 17.88
C PRO A 29 27.82 14.24 18.38
N GLU A 30 28.45 14.56 19.52
CA GLU A 30 29.25 13.56 20.23
C GLU A 30 28.36 12.36 20.61
N PRO A 31 28.93 11.11 20.59
CA PRO A 31 30.32 10.73 20.34
C PRO A 31 30.66 10.51 18.83
N LEU A 32 29.82 10.91 17.88
CA LEU A 32 30.03 10.66 16.45
C LEU A 32 31.23 11.42 15.83
N ASN A 33 31.88 12.29 16.58
CA ASN A 33 33.15 12.91 16.21
C ASN A 33 34.38 12.11 16.67
N GLN A 34 34.19 10.90 17.23
CA GLN A 34 35.24 10.06 17.76
C GLN A 34 35.41 8.80 16.92
N THR A 35 36.64 8.38 16.67
CA THR A 35 36.94 7.17 15.87
C THR A 35 36.39 5.89 16.49
N SER A 36 36.24 5.84 17.81
CA SER A 36 35.64 4.70 18.54
C SER A 36 34.16 4.46 18.20
N SER A 37 33.48 5.45 17.61
CA SER A 37 32.07 5.34 17.18
C SER A 37 31.92 4.67 15.82
N TYR A 38 33.00 4.26 15.19
CA TYR A 38 33.01 3.69 13.84
C TYR A 38 33.80 2.38 13.78
N HIS A 39 33.44 1.54 12.80
CA HIS A 39 34.26 0.40 12.45
C HIS A 39 35.57 0.85 11.80
N ALA A 40 36.57 -0.04 11.81
CA ALA A 40 37.82 0.19 11.10
C ALA A 40 37.55 0.36 9.60
N ALA A 41 38.28 1.30 8.95
CA ALA A 41 38.12 1.51 7.52
C ALA A 41 38.51 0.27 6.73
N CYS A 42 37.61 -0.23 5.90
CA CYS A 42 37.81 -1.32 4.97
C CYS A 42 36.88 -1.16 3.75
N ASP A 43 37.23 -1.81 2.65
CA ASP A 43 36.41 -1.90 1.46
C ASP A 43 35.41 -3.07 1.59
N ILE A 44 34.21 -2.91 1.05
CA ILE A 44 33.17 -3.93 1.13
C ILE A 44 33.46 -5.10 0.19
N ASP A 45 33.54 -6.30 0.74
CA ASP A 45 33.41 -7.56 0.00
C ASP A 45 31.93 -8.00 0.05
N TYR A 46 31.19 -7.80 -1.04
CA TYR A 46 29.77 -8.15 -1.14
C TYR A 46 29.48 -9.65 -1.09
N SER A 47 30.48 -10.52 -1.14
CA SER A 47 30.34 -11.95 -0.91
C SER A 47 30.35 -12.34 0.58
N ASN A 48 30.72 -11.41 1.46
CA ASN A 48 30.84 -11.59 2.89
C ASN A 48 29.92 -10.64 3.66
N GLN A 49 28.85 -11.16 4.27
CA GLN A 49 27.86 -10.36 4.98
C GLN A 49 28.47 -9.51 6.12
N THR A 50 29.45 -10.02 6.85
CA THR A 50 30.16 -9.25 7.88
C THR A 50 30.92 -8.06 7.30
N SER A 51 31.49 -8.23 6.09
CA SER A 51 32.12 -7.11 5.37
C SER A 51 31.08 -6.08 4.91
N VAL A 52 29.92 -6.54 4.44
CA VAL A 52 28.80 -5.66 4.05
C VAL A 52 28.32 -4.81 5.25
N GLU A 53 28.33 -5.36 6.45
CA GLU A 53 27.83 -4.72 7.67
C GLU A 53 28.86 -3.86 8.41
N ASN A 54 30.15 -3.99 8.12
CA ASN A 54 31.21 -3.32 8.89
C ASN A 54 32.21 -2.52 8.06
N CYS A 55 32.09 -2.53 6.71
CA CYS A 55 33.00 -1.80 5.84
C CYS A 55 32.29 -0.61 5.17
N ARG A 56 33.08 0.34 4.69
CA ARG A 56 32.59 1.66 4.24
C ARG A 56 31.91 1.61 2.88
N ILE A 57 30.67 2.04 2.82
CA ILE A 57 30.02 2.37 1.55
C ILE A 57 30.50 3.75 1.08
N ALA A 58 30.87 3.88 -0.19
CA ALA A 58 31.33 5.14 -0.80
C ALA A 58 32.40 5.90 0.01
N ASN A 59 33.26 5.19 0.73
CA ASN A 59 34.28 5.72 1.65
C ASN A 59 33.76 6.55 2.82
N LEU A 60 32.43 6.52 3.11
CA LEU A 60 31.84 7.21 4.25
C LEU A 60 32.11 6.44 5.55
N PRO A 61 32.31 7.15 6.69
CA PRO A 61 32.57 6.49 7.97
C PRO A 61 31.39 5.59 8.40
N ASP A 62 31.65 4.30 8.52
CA ASP A 62 30.70 3.26 8.89
C ASP A 62 30.51 3.24 10.40
N ILE A 63 29.28 3.44 10.85
CA ILE A 63 28.94 3.61 12.28
C ILE A 63 28.96 2.24 12.97
N ASN A 64 29.64 2.15 14.14
CA ASN A 64 29.66 0.95 14.97
C ASN A 64 28.29 0.77 15.67
N THR A 65 27.33 0.23 14.94
CA THR A 65 25.97 -0.04 15.43
C THR A 65 25.90 -1.22 16.41
N GLN A 66 26.98 -1.99 16.63
CA GLN A 66 27.10 -2.97 17.71
C GLN A 66 27.30 -2.31 19.09
N SER A 67 27.75 -1.04 19.12
CA SER A 67 27.88 -0.29 20.38
C SER A 67 26.49 0.05 20.97
N SER A 68 26.24 -0.33 22.22
CA SER A 68 24.98 -0.01 22.91
C SER A 68 24.76 1.50 23.09
N GLU A 69 25.84 2.28 23.23
CA GLU A 69 25.80 3.74 23.29
C GLU A 69 25.31 4.32 21.97
N ILE A 70 25.89 3.86 20.85
CA ILE A 70 25.50 4.30 19.50
C ILE A 70 24.07 3.89 19.17
N ARG A 71 23.65 2.66 19.49
CA ARG A 71 22.24 2.23 19.31
C ARG A 71 21.29 3.13 20.09
N THR A 72 21.62 3.46 21.33
CA THR A 72 20.80 4.35 22.17
C THR A 72 20.72 5.75 21.57
N LEU A 73 21.84 6.28 21.08
CA LEU A 73 21.89 7.58 20.41
C LEU A 73 21.00 7.60 19.16
N LEU A 74 21.15 6.62 18.25
CA LEU A 74 20.39 6.54 17.02
C LEU A 74 18.88 6.33 17.26
N ASN A 75 18.52 5.47 18.22
CA ASN A 75 17.11 5.25 18.60
C ASN A 75 16.49 6.52 19.20
N THR A 76 17.23 7.24 20.05
CA THR A 76 16.78 8.50 20.63
C THR A 76 16.61 9.56 19.55
N TRP A 77 17.58 9.68 18.65
CA TRP A 77 17.56 10.61 17.54
C TRP A 77 16.36 10.40 16.60
N VAL A 78 16.13 9.17 16.12
CA VAL A 78 15.03 8.91 15.17
C VAL A 78 13.67 9.12 15.83
N SER A 79 13.53 8.75 17.11
CA SER A 79 12.30 9.01 17.89
C SER A 79 12.03 10.50 18.05
N TRP A 80 13.08 11.28 18.34
CA TRP A 80 12.98 12.74 18.40
C TRP A 80 12.61 13.33 17.03
N LEU A 81 13.31 12.92 15.96
CA LEU A 81 13.10 13.43 14.60
C LEU A 81 11.63 13.26 14.16
N VAL A 82 11.08 12.06 14.33
CA VAL A 82 9.70 11.76 13.94
C VAL A 82 8.70 12.59 14.74
N LYS A 83 8.92 12.73 16.05
CA LYS A 83 8.01 13.49 16.94
C LYS A 83 8.10 14.99 16.71
N GLU A 84 9.32 15.54 16.66
CA GLU A 84 9.56 16.99 16.54
C GLU A 84 8.97 17.55 15.26
N TYR A 85 9.22 16.86 14.14
CA TYR A 85 8.72 17.30 12.83
C TYR A 85 7.38 16.66 12.45
N SER A 86 6.86 15.78 13.30
CA SER A 86 5.58 15.08 13.06
C SER A 86 5.57 14.31 11.74
N PHE A 87 6.62 13.58 11.40
CA PHE A 87 6.63 12.72 10.24
C PHE A 87 5.65 11.55 10.38
N ASP A 88 5.03 11.16 9.26
CA ASP A 88 4.03 10.08 9.21
C ASP A 88 4.67 8.72 8.93
N GLY A 89 5.92 8.69 8.50
CA GLY A 89 6.69 7.49 8.23
C GLY A 89 8.16 7.79 8.02
N VAL A 90 8.94 6.71 7.86
CA VAL A 90 10.39 6.77 7.65
C VAL A 90 10.81 5.82 6.53
N ARG A 91 11.56 6.31 5.55
CA ARG A 91 12.37 5.46 4.66
C ARG A 91 13.75 5.29 5.28
N ILE A 92 14.21 4.06 5.39
CA ILE A 92 15.52 3.73 5.98
C ILE A 92 16.47 3.32 4.87
N ASP A 93 17.53 4.11 4.73
CA ASP A 93 18.61 3.87 3.77
C ASP A 93 19.52 2.72 4.19
N THR A 94 20.17 2.06 3.22
CA THR A 94 21.29 1.12 3.43
C THR A 94 21.06 0.03 4.50
N VAL A 95 19.85 -0.52 4.60
CA VAL A 95 19.47 -1.49 5.65
C VAL A 95 20.37 -2.73 5.69
N LYS A 96 20.83 -3.25 4.53
CA LYS A 96 21.68 -4.44 4.48
C LYS A 96 23.11 -4.21 5.02
N HIS A 97 23.48 -2.95 5.19
CA HIS A 97 24.81 -2.54 5.66
C HIS A 97 24.88 -2.35 7.18
N VAL A 98 23.82 -2.73 7.91
CA VAL A 98 23.76 -2.79 9.37
C VAL A 98 23.26 -4.16 9.79
N GLU A 99 23.79 -4.69 10.89
CA GLU A 99 23.43 -6.00 11.40
C GLU A 99 21.92 -6.11 11.71
N LYS A 100 21.35 -7.28 11.47
CA LYS A 100 19.90 -7.51 11.55
C LYS A 100 19.29 -7.25 12.92
N ASP A 101 20.00 -7.50 14.00
CA ASP A 101 19.50 -7.34 15.36
C ASP A 101 19.40 -5.86 15.82
N PHE A 102 19.97 -4.93 15.05
CA PHE A 102 19.79 -3.50 15.24
C PHE A 102 18.35 -3.04 14.91
N TRP A 103 17.79 -3.55 13.82
CA TRP A 103 16.60 -3.01 13.19
C TRP A 103 15.31 -3.07 14.01
N PRO A 104 15.00 -4.16 14.78
CA PRO A 104 13.79 -4.19 15.59
C PRO A 104 13.73 -3.06 16.64
N GLY A 105 14.87 -2.74 17.26
CA GLY A 105 14.98 -1.62 18.22
C GLY A 105 14.78 -0.26 17.54
N PHE A 106 15.45 -0.05 16.41
CA PHE A 106 15.35 1.19 15.63
C PHE A 106 13.94 1.41 15.07
N SER A 107 13.34 0.37 14.47
CA SER A 107 11.96 0.41 13.95
C SER A 107 10.94 0.70 15.07
N SER A 108 11.13 0.11 16.25
CA SER A 108 10.30 0.41 17.42
C SER A 108 10.45 1.87 17.89
N ALA A 109 11.66 2.43 17.85
CA ALA A 109 11.93 3.81 18.24
C ALA A 109 11.29 4.84 17.28
N ILE A 110 11.16 4.51 15.99
CA ILE A 110 10.44 5.33 15.00
C ILE A 110 8.98 5.53 15.43
N GLY A 111 8.30 4.47 15.89
CA GLY A 111 6.91 4.54 16.33
C GLY A 111 5.88 4.89 15.24
N ALA A 112 6.27 4.85 13.97
CA ALA A 112 5.47 5.08 12.77
C ALA A 112 5.80 4.02 11.71
N TYR A 113 5.06 4.00 10.58
CA TYR A 113 5.40 3.11 9.48
C TYR A 113 6.82 3.39 8.97
N SER A 114 7.62 2.32 8.79
CA SER A 114 8.94 2.43 8.18
C SER A 114 9.08 1.47 7.01
N ILE A 115 9.83 1.91 5.99
CA ILE A 115 10.15 1.12 4.80
C ILE A 115 11.68 1.13 4.61
N GLY A 116 12.26 -0.05 4.60
CA GLY A 116 13.72 -0.20 4.50
C GLY A 116 14.20 -0.45 3.08
N GLU A 117 15.36 0.09 2.77
CA GLU A 117 16.07 -0.23 1.55
C GLU A 117 17.04 -1.39 1.77
N VAL A 118 16.72 -2.54 1.20
CA VAL A 118 17.66 -3.64 1.00
C VAL A 118 17.93 -3.74 -0.49
N PHE A 119 18.99 -3.11 -0.97
CA PHE A 119 19.35 -3.05 -2.40
C PHE A 119 19.89 -4.41 -2.87
N ASP A 120 18.96 -5.34 -3.12
CA ASP A 120 19.24 -6.71 -3.56
C ASP A 120 18.03 -7.31 -4.26
N GLY A 121 18.25 -8.03 -5.38
CA GLY A 121 17.17 -8.68 -6.14
C GLY A 121 16.83 -10.09 -5.68
N ASN A 122 17.60 -10.68 -4.76
CA ASN A 122 17.37 -12.03 -4.27
C ASN A 122 16.22 -12.04 -3.24
N PRO A 123 15.08 -12.69 -3.54
CA PRO A 123 13.92 -12.69 -2.65
C PRO A 123 14.20 -13.35 -1.30
N SER A 124 15.06 -14.37 -1.24
CA SER A 124 15.44 -15.03 0.01
C SER A 124 16.30 -14.13 0.90
N TYR A 125 17.17 -13.32 0.30
CA TYR A 125 17.99 -12.34 1.03
C TYR A 125 17.11 -11.23 1.62
N LEU A 126 16.20 -10.66 0.79
CA LEU A 126 15.25 -9.65 1.25
C LEU A 126 14.33 -10.18 2.36
N ALA A 127 13.80 -11.40 2.18
CA ALA A 127 12.91 -12.01 3.17
C ALA A 127 13.55 -12.12 4.56
N GLY A 128 14.90 -12.21 4.62
CA GLY A 128 15.65 -12.18 5.87
C GLY A 128 15.54 -10.86 6.67
N TYR A 129 15.03 -9.79 6.05
CA TYR A 129 14.78 -8.49 6.68
C TYR A 129 13.29 -8.20 6.89
N ALA A 130 12.40 -8.99 6.31
CA ALA A 130 10.96 -8.70 6.24
C ALA A 130 10.23 -8.68 7.60
N ASN A 131 10.81 -9.29 8.64
CA ASN A 131 10.27 -9.29 10.00
C ASN A 131 10.92 -8.24 10.93
N LEU A 132 11.88 -7.46 10.40
CA LEU A 132 12.68 -6.53 11.20
C LEU A 132 12.11 -5.12 11.21
N MET A 133 11.25 -4.82 10.22
CA MET A 133 10.56 -3.55 10.06
C MET A 133 9.25 -3.72 9.27
N PRO A 134 8.31 -2.75 9.31
CA PRO A 134 6.98 -2.87 8.70
C PRO A 134 6.97 -3.13 7.19
N GLY A 135 7.92 -2.57 6.44
CA GLY A 135 7.99 -2.73 4.99
C GLY A 135 9.41 -2.67 4.43
N LEU A 136 9.56 -3.14 3.20
CA LEU A 136 10.81 -3.06 2.41
C LEU A 136 10.51 -2.55 1.00
N LEU A 137 11.48 -1.88 0.38
CA LEU A 137 11.45 -1.63 -1.06
C LEU A 137 11.52 -2.98 -1.81
N ASN A 138 10.57 -3.20 -2.73
CA ASN A 138 10.38 -4.49 -3.40
C ASN A 138 11.37 -4.69 -4.56
N TYR A 139 12.65 -4.72 -4.27
CA TYR A 139 13.69 -5.00 -5.26
C TYR A 139 13.57 -6.39 -5.89
N ALA A 140 12.97 -7.37 -5.20
CA ALA A 140 12.71 -8.67 -5.81
C ALA A 140 11.83 -8.56 -7.06
N VAL A 141 10.71 -7.83 -6.97
CA VAL A 141 9.78 -7.64 -8.11
C VAL A 141 10.31 -6.59 -9.10
N TYR A 142 11.12 -5.64 -8.65
CA TYR A 142 11.68 -4.58 -9.49
C TYR A 142 12.35 -5.11 -10.77
N TYR A 143 13.23 -6.11 -10.66
CA TYR A 143 13.99 -6.62 -11.79
C TYR A 143 13.12 -7.36 -12.82
N PRO A 144 12.33 -8.39 -12.48
CA PRO A 144 11.52 -9.09 -13.46
C PRO A 144 10.39 -8.22 -14.05
N MET A 145 9.86 -7.26 -13.29
CA MET A 145 8.89 -6.29 -13.77
C MET A 145 9.50 -5.37 -14.84
N ASN A 146 10.64 -4.76 -14.56
CA ASN A 146 11.34 -3.92 -15.53
C ASN A 146 11.77 -4.73 -16.76
N ASN A 147 12.31 -5.93 -16.58
CA ASN A 147 12.67 -6.80 -17.69
C ASN A 147 11.47 -7.11 -18.59
N PHE A 148 10.31 -7.46 -18.01
CA PHE A 148 9.12 -7.74 -18.79
C PHE A 148 8.65 -6.51 -19.59
N TYR A 149 8.44 -5.36 -18.95
CA TYR A 149 7.92 -4.18 -19.63
C TYR A 149 8.94 -3.51 -20.55
N GLN A 150 10.24 -3.72 -20.34
CA GLN A 150 11.30 -3.27 -21.26
C GLN A 150 11.59 -4.25 -22.40
N GLN A 151 10.81 -5.35 -22.51
CA GLN A 151 10.94 -6.37 -23.56
C GLN A 151 12.24 -7.23 -23.44
N ASN A 152 12.78 -7.35 -22.22
CA ASN A 152 13.99 -8.11 -21.92
C ASN A 152 13.71 -9.40 -21.13
N GLY A 153 12.44 -9.69 -20.82
CA GLY A 153 12.04 -10.82 -19.99
C GLY A 153 10.60 -11.26 -20.28
N SER A 154 10.16 -12.33 -19.62
CA SER A 154 8.83 -12.89 -19.79
C SER A 154 7.86 -12.46 -18.67
N SER A 155 6.57 -12.46 -18.97
CA SER A 155 5.53 -12.30 -17.97
C SER A 155 5.55 -13.43 -16.93
N GLN A 156 5.96 -14.65 -17.33
CA GLN A 156 6.05 -15.78 -16.42
C GLN A 156 7.10 -15.53 -15.33
N ALA A 157 8.26 -14.98 -15.67
CA ALA A 157 9.29 -14.65 -14.66
C ALA A 157 8.78 -13.60 -13.64
N LEU A 158 7.96 -12.63 -14.09
CA LEU A 158 7.31 -11.68 -13.19
C LEU A 158 6.30 -12.39 -12.28
N VAL A 159 5.46 -13.27 -12.83
CA VAL A 159 4.46 -14.05 -12.07
C VAL A 159 5.13 -14.95 -11.04
N ASP A 160 6.19 -15.66 -11.41
CA ASP A 160 6.94 -16.54 -10.52
C ASP A 160 7.54 -15.75 -9.34
N MET A 161 8.06 -14.56 -9.60
CA MET A 161 8.57 -13.69 -8.54
C MET A 161 7.46 -13.15 -7.63
N ILE A 162 6.30 -12.76 -8.18
CA ILE A 162 5.13 -12.36 -7.38
C ILE A 162 4.69 -13.51 -6.46
N ASN A 163 4.70 -14.75 -6.95
CA ASN A 163 4.36 -15.94 -6.15
C ASN A 163 5.43 -16.21 -5.09
N THR A 164 6.71 -16.07 -5.42
CA THR A 164 7.82 -16.21 -4.47
C THR A 164 7.70 -15.18 -3.34
N VAL A 165 7.46 -13.91 -3.66
CA VAL A 165 7.22 -12.86 -2.67
C VAL A 165 5.98 -13.16 -1.83
N SER A 166 4.90 -13.69 -2.44
CA SER A 166 3.67 -14.05 -1.73
C SER A 166 3.89 -15.14 -0.67
N SER A 167 4.80 -16.07 -0.92
CA SER A 167 5.09 -17.18 -0.01
C SER A 167 6.20 -16.90 0.99
N SER A 168 7.09 -15.95 0.69
CA SER A 168 8.32 -15.72 1.48
C SER A 168 8.23 -14.52 2.41
N PHE A 169 7.30 -13.58 2.18
CA PHE A 169 7.17 -12.36 2.97
C PHE A 169 5.91 -12.41 3.84
N PRO A 170 6.00 -11.95 5.10
CA PRO A 170 4.86 -11.98 6.03
C PRO A 170 3.71 -11.07 5.58
N ASP A 171 4.01 -9.92 5.00
CA ASP A 171 3.02 -8.98 4.45
C ASP A 171 3.50 -8.37 3.11
N PRO A 172 3.23 -9.05 1.99
CA PRO A 172 3.56 -8.52 0.68
C PRO A 172 2.86 -7.20 0.31
N ALA A 173 1.75 -6.85 0.97
CA ALA A 173 1.06 -5.58 0.74
C ALA A 173 1.80 -4.39 1.36
N ALA A 174 2.68 -4.62 2.33
CA ALA A 174 3.53 -3.59 2.95
C ALA A 174 4.80 -3.28 2.16
N LEU A 175 5.07 -3.99 1.05
CA LEU A 175 6.25 -3.76 0.22
C LEU A 175 6.04 -2.57 -0.74
N GLY A 176 7.07 -1.73 -0.89
CA GLY A 176 7.08 -0.61 -1.82
C GLY A 176 7.43 -1.03 -3.24
N THR A 177 6.51 -0.90 -4.18
CA THR A 177 6.69 -1.26 -5.59
C THR A 177 7.01 -0.02 -6.42
N PHE A 178 8.08 -0.04 -7.21
CA PHE A 178 8.60 1.11 -7.95
C PHE A 178 9.25 0.69 -9.28
N LEU A 179 9.40 1.64 -10.23
CA LEU A 179 10.03 1.44 -11.54
C LEU A 179 11.47 1.92 -11.59
N ASP A 180 11.71 3.05 -10.98
CA ASP A 180 12.97 3.77 -10.91
C ASP A 180 13.03 4.56 -9.60
N ASN A 181 14.21 5.04 -9.25
CA ASN A 181 14.46 5.90 -8.09
C ASN A 181 15.73 6.74 -8.31
N HIS A 182 16.20 7.41 -7.28
CA HIS A 182 17.37 8.27 -7.34
C HIS A 182 18.72 7.50 -7.48
N ASP A 183 18.73 6.18 -7.27
CA ASP A 183 19.92 5.33 -7.37
C ASP A 183 19.96 4.50 -8.68
N ASN A 184 18.83 4.44 -9.38
CA ASN A 184 18.73 3.74 -10.66
C ASN A 184 18.46 4.72 -11.80
N PRO A 185 18.95 4.45 -13.02
CA PRO A 185 18.60 5.25 -14.20
C PRO A 185 17.09 5.32 -14.38
N ARG A 186 16.61 6.46 -14.88
CA ARG A 186 15.20 6.64 -15.22
C ARG A 186 14.72 5.55 -16.17
N TRP A 187 13.46 5.16 -16.02
CA TRP A 187 12.88 4.11 -16.86
C TRP A 187 12.97 4.44 -18.35
N LEU A 188 12.65 5.70 -18.75
CA LEU A 188 12.74 6.15 -20.15
C LEU A 188 14.15 6.27 -20.68
N TYR A 189 15.19 6.35 -19.83
CA TYR A 189 16.57 6.21 -20.26
C TYR A 189 16.87 4.77 -20.71
N GLN A 190 16.38 3.79 -19.95
CA GLN A 190 16.60 2.38 -20.24
C GLN A 190 15.76 1.91 -21.44
N LYS A 191 14.52 2.40 -21.56
CA LYS A 191 13.58 2.06 -22.63
C LYS A 191 12.72 3.29 -22.98
N ASN A 192 13.09 3.97 -24.06
CA ASN A 192 12.38 5.18 -24.50
C ASN A 192 11.07 4.84 -25.23
N ASP A 193 10.08 4.36 -24.49
CA ASP A 193 8.73 4.05 -24.98
C ASP A 193 7.68 4.37 -23.90
N GLN A 194 6.93 5.44 -24.10
CA GLN A 194 5.92 5.87 -23.14
C GLN A 194 4.72 4.89 -23.05
N THR A 195 4.40 4.13 -24.10
CA THR A 195 3.32 3.14 -24.04
C THR A 195 3.70 1.98 -23.14
N LEU A 196 4.93 1.48 -23.26
CA LEU A 196 5.46 0.46 -22.36
C LEU A 196 5.54 0.98 -20.92
N LEU A 197 6.00 2.22 -20.72
CA LEU A 197 6.03 2.84 -19.39
C LEU A 197 4.63 2.94 -18.76
N LYS A 198 3.59 3.27 -19.51
CA LYS A 198 2.21 3.31 -18.99
C LYS A 198 1.72 1.93 -18.52
N ASN A 199 2.11 0.85 -19.21
CA ASN A 199 1.83 -0.52 -18.78
C ASN A 199 2.57 -0.86 -17.49
N ALA A 200 3.84 -0.49 -17.37
CA ALA A 200 4.62 -0.66 -16.14
C ALA A 200 4.04 0.16 -14.97
N LEU A 201 3.62 1.41 -15.23
CA LEU A 201 2.94 2.25 -14.23
C LEU A 201 1.58 1.65 -13.80
N ALA A 202 0.84 1.03 -14.72
CA ALA A 202 -0.39 0.32 -14.37
C ALA A 202 -0.10 -0.85 -13.42
N PHE A 203 1.01 -1.57 -13.62
CA PHE A 203 1.44 -2.60 -12.67
C PHE A 203 1.81 -1.98 -11.31
N VAL A 204 2.68 -0.99 -11.25
CA VAL A 204 3.10 -0.36 -9.98
C VAL A 204 1.89 0.17 -9.19
N ILE A 205 0.98 0.88 -9.86
CA ILE A 205 -0.14 1.56 -9.19
C ILE A 205 -1.25 0.58 -8.81
N LEU A 206 -1.50 -0.48 -9.57
CA LEU A 206 -2.69 -1.32 -9.43
C LEU A 206 -2.40 -2.75 -8.98
N SER A 207 -1.13 -3.16 -8.85
CA SER A 207 -0.77 -4.45 -8.26
C SER A 207 -0.83 -4.42 -6.74
N ARG A 208 -0.41 -5.50 -6.09
CA ARG A 208 -0.24 -5.58 -4.64
C ARG A 208 1.01 -4.82 -4.23
N GLY A 209 0.93 -4.12 -3.10
CA GLY A 209 1.99 -3.32 -2.53
C GLY A 209 1.66 -1.83 -2.47
N ILE A 210 2.59 -1.07 -1.92
CA ILE A 210 2.53 0.39 -1.83
C ILE A 210 3.18 0.96 -3.10
N PRO A 211 2.43 1.66 -3.96
CA PRO A 211 3.00 2.23 -5.17
C PRO A 211 3.92 3.41 -4.83
N ILE A 212 5.13 3.38 -5.37
CA ILE A 212 6.10 4.47 -5.26
C ILE A 212 6.40 4.98 -6.67
N LEU A 213 6.19 6.28 -6.86
CA LEU A 213 6.49 6.97 -8.12
C LEU A 213 7.65 7.95 -7.87
N TYR A 214 8.70 7.81 -8.65
CA TYR A 214 9.81 8.76 -8.60
C TYR A 214 9.41 10.07 -9.26
N TYR A 215 9.73 11.20 -8.64
CA TYR A 215 9.39 12.52 -9.18
C TYR A 215 9.97 12.71 -10.60
N GLY A 216 9.23 13.40 -11.46
CA GLY A 216 9.63 13.62 -12.86
C GLY A 216 9.24 12.49 -13.82
N THR A 217 8.86 11.30 -13.34
CA THR A 217 8.31 10.24 -14.20
C THR A 217 7.04 10.71 -14.89
N GLU A 218 6.18 11.46 -14.21
CA GLU A 218 4.98 12.09 -14.75
C GLU A 218 5.29 13.18 -15.81
N GLN A 219 6.53 13.69 -15.81
CA GLN A 219 7.02 14.67 -16.79
C GLN A 219 7.76 14.03 -17.96
N GLY A 220 8.01 12.70 -17.89
CA GLY A 220 8.76 11.99 -18.92
C GLY A 220 10.27 12.19 -18.83
N TYR A 221 10.81 12.44 -17.65
CA TYR A 221 12.26 12.54 -17.44
C TYR A 221 12.97 11.24 -17.79
N ALA A 222 14.17 11.35 -18.35
CA ALA A 222 14.90 10.24 -18.95
C ALA A 222 16.42 10.28 -18.62
N GLY A 223 16.80 10.83 -17.49
CA GLY A 223 18.19 10.88 -17.05
C GLY A 223 18.80 9.51 -16.78
N GLY A 224 20.10 9.35 -17.08
CA GLY A 224 20.85 8.12 -16.90
C GLY A 224 21.22 7.83 -15.44
N ALA A 225 22.46 7.41 -15.20
CA ALA A 225 22.95 7.20 -13.84
C ALA A 225 23.07 8.51 -13.05
N ASP A 226 23.11 8.40 -11.72
CA ASP A 226 23.37 9.53 -10.82
C ASP A 226 24.61 10.33 -11.29
N PRO A 227 24.54 11.68 -11.35
CA PRO A 227 23.44 12.55 -10.93
C PRO A 227 22.41 12.87 -12.03
N ALA A 228 22.56 12.31 -13.24
CA ALA A 228 21.74 12.66 -14.39
C ALA A 228 20.25 12.27 -14.23
N ASN A 229 19.93 11.27 -13.37
CA ASN A 229 18.56 10.86 -13.03
C ASN A 229 17.88 11.74 -11.96
N ARG A 230 18.56 12.80 -11.50
CA ARG A 230 18.06 13.73 -10.46
C ARG A 230 17.77 15.11 -11.05
N GLU A 231 17.07 15.12 -12.20
CA GLU A 231 16.74 16.35 -12.93
C GLU A 231 15.85 17.28 -12.10
N ASP A 232 16.04 18.59 -12.28
CA ASP A 232 15.29 19.62 -11.59
C ASP A 232 13.81 19.64 -12.01
N LEU A 233 12.88 19.33 -11.12
CA LEU A 233 11.45 19.23 -11.44
C LEU A 233 10.84 20.56 -11.90
N TRP A 234 11.30 21.71 -11.37
CA TRP A 234 10.80 23.03 -11.75
C TRP A 234 11.01 23.39 -13.23
N ARG A 235 11.97 22.75 -13.92
CA ARG A 235 12.19 22.91 -15.37
C ARG A 235 11.02 22.45 -16.23
N SER A 236 10.20 21.55 -15.69
CA SER A 236 8.96 21.08 -16.35
C SER A 236 7.81 22.10 -16.24
N SER A 237 7.99 23.16 -15.45
CA SER A 237 6.91 24.07 -15.04
C SER A 237 5.74 23.32 -14.38
N PHE A 238 6.00 22.14 -13.80
CA PHE A 238 4.99 21.27 -13.16
C PHE A 238 3.79 21.00 -14.08
N ASN A 239 4.05 20.69 -15.35
CA ASN A 239 3.00 20.53 -16.36
C ASN A 239 2.11 19.31 -16.08
N THR A 240 0.86 19.57 -15.76
CA THR A 240 -0.14 18.52 -15.50
C THR A 240 -0.79 17.94 -16.76
N ASN A 241 -0.47 18.48 -17.95
CA ASN A 241 -1.06 18.03 -19.23
C ASN A 241 -0.17 17.06 -20.01
N THR A 242 0.92 16.57 -19.42
CA THR A 242 1.73 15.53 -20.08
C THR A 242 0.94 14.23 -20.18
N ASN A 243 1.24 13.42 -21.20
CA ASN A 243 0.57 12.13 -21.40
C ASN A 243 0.78 11.20 -20.18
N LEU A 244 1.95 11.23 -19.55
CA LEU A 244 2.29 10.39 -18.40
C LEU A 244 1.58 10.89 -17.14
N TYR A 245 1.52 12.21 -16.90
CA TYR A 245 0.75 12.76 -15.79
C TYR A 245 -0.72 12.34 -15.87
N GLN A 246 -1.33 12.48 -17.06
CA GLN A 246 -2.73 12.09 -17.28
C GLN A 246 -2.95 10.57 -17.15
N ALA A 247 -1.98 9.75 -17.57
CA ALA A 247 -2.02 8.31 -17.37
C ALA A 247 -1.99 7.94 -15.87
N ILE A 248 -1.07 8.51 -15.13
CA ILE A 248 -0.95 8.31 -13.67
C ILE A 248 -2.23 8.77 -12.96
N ALA A 249 -2.79 9.93 -13.34
CA ALA A 249 -4.04 10.43 -12.77
C ALA A 249 -5.21 9.46 -12.98
N LYS A 250 -5.34 8.86 -14.17
CA LYS A 250 -6.36 7.82 -14.43
C LYS A 250 -6.14 6.55 -13.60
N LEU A 251 -4.89 6.08 -13.50
CA LEU A 251 -4.54 4.88 -12.74
C LEU A 251 -4.78 5.06 -11.24
N THR A 252 -4.39 6.20 -10.69
CA THR A 252 -4.63 6.54 -9.27
C THR A 252 -6.11 6.72 -8.95
N ALA A 253 -6.89 7.31 -9.89
CA ALA A 253 -8.34 7.38 -9.78
C ALA A 253 -8.99 5.98 -9.78
N ALA A 254 -8.52 5.07 -10.64
CA ALA A 254 -8.98 3.68 -10.67
C ALA A 254 -8.64 2.95 -9.35
N ARG A 255 -7.41 3.11 -8.81
CA ARG A 255 -7.03 2.57 -7.49
C ARG A 255 -7.94 3.07 -6.38
N LYS A 256 -8.22 4.37 -6.35
CA LYS A 256 -9.13 4.98 -5.37
C LYS A 256 -10.56 4.43 -5.51
N ALA A 257 -11.08 4.33 -6.74
CA ALA A 257 -12.42 3.79 -7.01
C ALA A 257 -12.55 2.30 -6.65
N ALA A 258 -11.46 1.53 -6.73
CA ALA A 258 -11.38 0.14 -6.29
C ALA A 258 -11.19 -0.03 -4.77
N GLY A 259 -11.24 1.05 -3.97
CA GLY A 259 -11.11 1.01 -2.51
C GLY A 259 -9.68 1.13 -1.99
N GLY A 260 -8.74 1.65 -2.78
CA GLY A 260 -7.35 1.92 -2.38
C GLY A 260 -6.39 0.73 -2.50
N LEU A 261 -6.90 -0.50 -2.60
CA LEU A 261 -6.13 -1.75 -2.83
C LEU A 261 -5.10 -2.08 -1.74
N ALA A 262 -5.44 -1.82 -0.47
CA ALA A 262 -4.54 -2.09 0.67
C ALA A 262 -4.41 -3.59 1.01
N GLY A 263 -5.30 -4.45 0.52
CA GLY A 263 -5.30 -5.88 0.81
C GLY A 263 -4.20 -6.68 0.13
N ASN A 264 -4.00 -7.92 0.57
CA ASN A 264 -3.00 -8.84 0.02
C ASN A 264 -3.46 -9.63 -1.22
N ASP A 265 -4.72 -9.49 -1.62
CA ASP A 265 -5.26 -10.19 -2.78
C ASP A 265 -4.54 -9.78 -4.07
N HIS A 266 -4.15 -10.76 -4.86
CA HIS A 266 -3.58 -10.58 -6.20
C HIS A 266 -3.74 -11.90 -6.95
N THR A 267 -4.70 -11.95 -7.88
CA THR A 267 -5.02 -13.18 -8.61
C THR A 267 -4.59 -13.05 -10.05
N HIS A 268 -3.74 -13.97 -10.52
CA HIS A 268 -3.34 -14.05 -11.92
C HIS A 268 -4.52 -14.53 -12.78
N LEU A 269 -4.88 -13.77 -13.80
CA LEU A 269 -5.99 -14.10 -14.70
C LEU A 269 -5.52 -14.46 -16.12
N TYR A 270 -4.41 -13.88 -16.55
CA TYR A 270 -3.85 -14.10 -17.87
C TYR A 270 -2.32 -13.97 -17.85
N VAL A 271 -1.63 -14.97 -18.37
CA VAL A 271 -0.17 -14.98 -18.47
C VAL A 271 0.22 -15.48 -19.86
N ALA A 272 0.84 -14.61 -20.64
CA ALA A 272 1.32 -14.91 -21.99
C ALA A 272 2.60 -14.14 -22.26
N ASP A 273 3.40 -14.54 -23.25
CA ASP A 273 4.72 -13.97 -23.53
C ASP A 273 4.75 -12.44 -23.58
N THR A 274 3.70 -11.83 -24.12
CA THR A 274 3.64 -10.38 -24.34
C THR A 274 2.54 -9.67 -23.54
N ALA A 275 1.79 -10.38 -22.69
CA ALA A 275 0.71 -9.79 -21.92
C ALA A 275 0.54 -10.47 -20.57
N TYR A 276 0.15 -9.65 -19.58
CA TYR A 276 -0.12 -10.09 -18.22
C TYR A 276 -1.40 -9.44 -17.70
N GLY A 277 -2.26 -10.26 -17.07
CA GLY A 277 -3.51 -9.80 -16.47
C GLY A 277 -3.71 -10.34 -15.07
N TRP A 278 -4.22 -9.47 -14.19
CA TRP A 278 -4.52 -9.83 -12.79
C TRP A 278 -5.78 -9.16 -12.30
N SER A 279 -6.31 -9.65 -11.17
CA SER A 279 -7.40 -8.99 -10.45
C SER A 279 -7.00 -8.62 -9.03
N ARG A 280 -7.69 -7.59 -8.51
CA ARG A 280 -7.62 -7.07 -7.15
C ARG A 280 -9.03 -6.79 -6.62
N ALA A 281 -9.14 -6.50 -5.31
CA ALA A 281 -10.41 -6.19 -4.66
C ALA A 281 -11.48 -7.26 -4.90
N GLY A 282 -11.11 -8.55 -4.80
CA GLY A 282 -12.01 -9.68 -5.02
C GLY A 282 -12.58 -9.74 -6.43
N GLY A 283 -11.82 -9.33 -7.46
CA GLY A 283 -12.25 -9.29 -8.85
C GLY A 283 -13.05 -8.04 -9.25
N ASN A 284 -13.15 -7.05 -8.35
CA ASN A 284 -13.77 -5.76 -8.68
C ASN A 284 -12.87 -4.89 -9.58
N LEU A 285 -11.57 -5.07 -9.49
CA LEU A 285 -10.59 -4.48 -10.39
C LEU A 285 -9.90 -5.59 -11.17
N ILE A 286 -9.88 -5.49 -12.49
CA ILE A 286 -9.11 -6.35 -13.39
C ILE A 286 -8.21 -5.44 -14.23
N VAL A 287 -6.94 -5.81 -14.33
CA VAL A 287 -5.94 -5.07 -15.09
C VAL A 287 -5.29 -6.00 -16.09
N LEU A 288 -5.16 -5.56 -17.34
CA LEU A 288 -4.37 -6.24 -18.37
C LEU A 288 -3.34 -5.26 -18.91
N THR A 289 -2.12 -5.75 -19.04
CA THR A 289 -0.97 -5.00 -19.53
C THR A 289 -0.27 -5.79 -20.64
N THR A 290 0.44 -5.07 -21.51
CA THR A 290 1.24 -5.67 -22.58
C THR A 290 2.62 -5.03 -22.67
N ASN A 291 3.60 -5.80 -23.11
CA ASN A 291 4.92 -5.30 -23.48
C ASN A 291 5.12 -5.21 -25.02
N SER A 292 4.04 -5.27 -25.81
CA SER A 292 4.13 -5.24 -27.27
C SER A 292 4.26 -3.83 -27.88
N GLY A 293 4.22 -2.78 -27.04
CA GLY A 293 4.33 -1.39 -27.47
C GLY A 293 3.10 -0.87 -28.22
N SER A 294 3.21 0.35 -28.78
CA SER A 294 2.10 1.12 -29.32
C SER A 294 1.44 0.54 -30.60
N SER A 295 2.04 -0.44 -31.23
CA SER A 295 1.45 -1.12 -32.41
C SER A 295 0.47 -2.25 -32.03
N SER A 296 0.37 -2.61 -30.75
CA SER A 296 -0.44 -3.74 -30.29
C SER A 296 -1.94 -3.41 -30.29
N ASN A 297 -2.70 -4.21 -31.05
CA ASN A 297 -4.16 -4.25 -31.01
C ASN A 297 -4.65 -5.69 -30.79
N ALA A 298 -3.84 -6.51 -30.11
CA ALA A 298 -4.12 -7.91 -29.88
C ALA A 298 -5.37 -8.12 -29.04
N GLN A 299 -6.17 -9.12 -29.39
CA GLN A 299 -7.26 -9.59 -28.54
C GLN A 299 -6.73 -10.54 -27.47
N VAL A 300 -7.21 -10.36 -26.26
CA VAL A 300 -6.95 -11.21 -25.11
C VAL A 300 -8.28 -11.73 -24.57
N CYS A 301 -8.40 -13.05 -24.48
CA CYS A 301 -9.53 -13.71 -23.83
C CYS A 301 -9.06 -14.39 -22.53
N PHE A 302 -9.75 -14.17 -21.45
CA PHE A 302 -9.35 -14.65 -20.12
C PHE A 302 -10.56 -14.99 -19.23
N ASN A 303 -10.36 -15.81 -18.22
CA ASN A 303 -11.40 -16.09 -17.24
C ASN A 303 -11.36 -15.04 -16.12
N THR A 304 -12.43 -14.28 -15.97
CA THR A 304 -12.60 -13.27 -14.93
C THR A 304 -12.88 -13.86 -13.54
N GLN A 305 -13.11 -15.17 -13.46
CA GLN A 305 -13.57 -15.91 -12.28
C GLN A 305 -14.97 -15.46 -11.78
N ARG A 306 -15.72 -14.71 -12.61
CA ARG A 306 -17.07 -14.23 -12.30
C ARG A 306 -17.98 -14.44 -13.50
N ALA A 307 -18.94 -15.36 -13.38
CA ALA A 307 -19.95 -15.58 -14.41
C ALA A 307 -20.87 -14.36 -14.57
N ASN A 308 -21.16 -13.98 -15.82
CA ASN A 308 -22.03 -12.85 -16.17
C ASN A 308 -21.61 -11.53 -15.47
N GLY A 309 -20.33 -11.39 -15.16
CA GLY A 309 -19.77 -10.19 -14.56
C GLY A 309 -19.77 -9.01 -15.55
N ARG A 310 -19.76 -7.81 -15.01
CA ARG A 310 -19.76 -6.58 -15.82
C ARG A 310 -18.77 -5.57 -15.26
N TRP A 311 -17.92 -5.04 -16.14
CA TRP A 311 -16.90 -4.04 -15.82
C TRP A 311 -16.94 -2.90 -16.82
N THR A 312 -16.43 -1.73 -16.42
CA THR A 312 -16.17 -0.58 -17.30
C THR A 312 -14.67 -0.39 -17.46
N ASN A 313 -14.17 -0.21 -18.67
CA ASN A 313 -12.77 0.16 -18.92
C ASN A 313 -12.56 1.63 -18.54
N VAL A 314 -12.11 1.87 -17.31
CA VAL A 314 -11.96 3.22 -16.73
C VAL A 314 -10.69 3.95 -17.14
N TYR A 315 -9.71 3.24 -17.68
CA TYR A 315 -8.50 3.86 -18.23
C TYR A 315 -8.68 4.29 -19.68
N GLY A 316 -9.37 3.48 -20.46
CA GLY A 316 -9.59 3.68 -21.90
C GLY A 316 -10.83 4.54 -22.24
N ASN A 317 -11.69 3.99 -23.08
CA ASN A 317 -12.84 4.68 -23.68
C ASN A 317 -14.16 4.54 -22.90
N GLY A 318 -14.16 3.98 -21.71
CA GLY A 318 -15.38 3.73 -20.93
C GLY A 318 -16.22 2.54 -21.44
N ALA A 319 -15.68 1.72 -22.33
CA ALA A 319 -16.40 0.56 -22.87
C ALA A 319 -16.78 -0.43 -21.77
N THR A 320 -17.95 -1.01 -21.89
CA THR A 320 -18.39 -2.10 -21.01
C THR A 320 -17.80 -3.43 -21.50
N VAL A 321 -17.24 -4.20 -20.55
CA VAL A 321 -16.78 -5.57 -20.75
C VAL A 321 -17.65 -6.49 -19.92
N THR A 322 -18.14 -7.58 -20.51
CA THR A 322 -18.96 -8.60 -19.81
C THR A 322 -18.32 -9.97 -19.97
N SER A 323 -18.38 -10.78 -18.94
CA SER A 323 -18.08 -12.20 -19.05
C SER A 323 -19.33 -13.01 -19.35
N ASP A 324 -19.14 -14.15 -19.97
CA ASP A 324 -20.20 -15.14 -20.23
C ASP A 324 -20.56 -15.94 -18.95
N GLY A 325 -21.44 -16.95 -19.12
CA GLY A 325 -21.85 -17.85 -18.03
C GLY A 325 -20.73 -18.70 -17.45
N ASN A 326 -19.59 -18.83 -18.13
CA ASN A 326 -18.40 -19.54 -17.69
C ASN A 326 -17.31 -18.60 -17.14
N GLY A 327 -17.61 -17.29 -17.08
CA GLY A 327 -16.66 -16.26 -16.62
C GLY A 327 -15.67 -15.78 -17.68
N GLN A 328 -15.80 -16.19 -18.94
CA GLN A 328 -14.90 -15.77 -20.02
C GLN A 328 -15.23 -14.37 -20.53
N ALA A 329 -14.21 -13.55 -20.70
CA ALA A 329 -14.30 -12.23 -21.32
C ALA A 329 -13.16 -12.03 -22.32
N CYS A 330 -13.42 -11.28 -23.40
CA CYS A 330 -12.41 -10.90 -24.37
C CYS A 330 -12.32 -9.37 -24.46
N VAL A 331 -11.12 -8.85 -24.57
CA VAL A 331 -10.83 -7.42 -24.75
C VAL A 331 -9.72 -7.23 -25.77
N ASN A 332 -9.68 -6.08 -26.42
CA ASN A 332 -8.60 -5.74 -27.34
C ASN A 332 -7.75 -4.63 -26.74
N PHE A 333 -6.44 -4.80 -26.79
CA PHE A 333 -5.53 -3.67 -26.58
C PHE A 333 -5.76 -2.64 -27.69
N ALA A 334 -5.77 -1.37 -27.31
CA ALA A 334 -5.83 -0.27 -28.26
C ALA A 334 -4.49 0.47 -28.25
N ASN A 335 -3.73 0.34 -29.31
CA ASN A 335 -2.38 0.93 -29.41
C ASN A 335 -1.47 0.58 -28.22
N GLY A 336 -1.58 -0.63 -27.70
CA GLY A 336 -0.77 -1.12 -26.59
C GLY A 336 -1.02 -0.44 -25.24
N GLU A 337 -2.04 0.39 -25.10
CA GLU A 337 -2.39 1.02 -23.81
C GLU A 337 -2.91 -0.03 -22.83
N PRO A 338 -2.65 0.11 -21.53
CA PRO A 338 -3.17 -0.80 -20.51
C PRO A 338 -4.70 -0.77 -20.44
N ILE A 339 -5.30 -1.89 -20.06
CA ILE A 339 -6.74 -2.02 -19.86
C ILE A 339 -7.02 -2.13 -18.37
N VAL A 340 -7.87 -1.25 -17.84
CA VAL A 340 -8.25 -1.23 -16.43
C VAL A 340 -9.77 -1.33 -16.33
N LEU A 341 -10.24 -2.48 -15.87
CA LEU A 341 -11.64 -2.81 -15.77
C LEU A 341 -12.08 -2.69 -14.32
N LEU A 342 -12.99 -1.77 -14.05
CA LEU A 342 -13.61 -1.60 -12.73
C LEU A 342 -15.03 -2.16 -12.77
N ALA A 343 -15.39 -3.03 -11.83
CA ALA A 343 -16.70 -3.64 -11.77
C ALA A 343 -17.79 -2.55 -11.72
N SER A 344 -18.73 -2.66 -12.65
CA SER A 344 -19.88 -1.78 -12.68
C SER A 344 -20.80 -2.15 -11.51
N THR A 345 -21.09 -1.21 -10.63
CA THR A 345 -22.22 -1.36 -9.71
C THR A 345 -23.46 -1.48 -10.57
N ALA A 346 -24.23 -2.57 -10.43
CA ALA A 346 -25.50 -2.70 -11.12
C ALA A 346 -26.39 -1.54 -10.69
N SER A 347 -26.54 -0.54 -11.56
CA SER A 347 -27.52 0.51 -11.37
C SER A 347 -28.89 -0.10 -11.70
N THR A 348 -29.61 -0.56 -10.69
CA THR A 348 -31.04 -0.88 -10.82
C THR A 348 -31.79 0.43 -10.97
N THR A 349 -31.75 1.02 -12.16
CA THR A 349 -32.76 1.99 -12.57
C THR A 349 -34.01 1.19 -13.00
N THR A 350 -34.85 0.91 -12.03
CA THR A 350 -36.25 0.57 -12.30
C THR A 350 -36.95 1.81 -12.79
N PHE A 351 -37.13 1.92 -14.12
CA PHE A 351 -38.18 2.77 -14.65
C PHE A 351 -39.54 2.10 -14.29
N ALA A 352 -40.22 2.67 -13.30
CA ALA A 352 -41.59 2.34 -13.05
C ALA A 352 -42.47 2.96 -14.14
N THR A 353 -43.06 2.13 -14.97
CA THR A 353 -44.28 2.49 -15.75
C THR A 353 -45.47 1.81 -15.08
N PRO A 354 -46.55 2.52 -14.80
CA PRO A 354 -47.69 1.92 -14.13
C PRO A 354 -48.64 1.28 -15.18
N THR A 355 -48.93 -0.01 -15.05
CA THR A 355 -50.18 -0.58 -15.60
C THR A 355 -50.56 -1.89 -14.93
N THR A 356 -51.70 -1.82 -14.25
CA THR A 356 -52.76 -2.81 -13.97
C THR A 356 -52.50 -4.29 -13.85
N LEU A 357 -53.06 -4.79 -12.77
CA LEU A 357 -53.37 -6.17 -12.33
C LEU A 357 -53.75 -7.15 -13.43
N ARG A 358 -53.20 -8.36 -13.39
CA ARG A 358 -53.94 -9.62 -13.49
C ARG A 358 -53.19 -10.76 -12.79
N THR A 359 -53.96 -11.48 -11.98
CA THR A 359 -53.60 -12.71 -11.28
C THR A 359 -53.54 -13.89 -12.22
N SER A 360 -52.53 -14.75 -12.10
CA SER A 360 -52.70 -16.21 -12.12
C SER A 360 -51.40 -16.93 -11.68
N SER A 361 -51.60 -17.85 -10.79
CA SER A 361 -50.65 -18.77 -10.17
C SER A 361 -50.13 -19.80 -11.13
N THR A 362 -48.82 -20.08 -11.13
CA THR A 362 -48.22 -21.43 -11.26
C THR A 362 -46.81 -21.46 -10.71
N SER A 363 -46.57 -22.38 -9.84
CA SER A 363 -45.34 -22.70 -9.16
C SER A 363 -44.35 -23.40 -10.09
N VAL A 364 -43.09 -22.98 -10.15
CA VAL A 364 -41.94 -23.87 -10.43
C VAL A 364 -40.65 -23.28 -9.81
N GLY A 365 -40.01 -24.09 -9.00
CA GLY A 365 -38.59 -24.24 -8.72
C GLY A 365 -37.72 -23.00 -8.45
N SER A 366 -37.49 -22.75 -7.16
CA SER A 366 -36.56 -21.73 -6.64
C SER A 366 -35.12 -22.24 -6.71
N THR A 367 -34.27 -21.57 -7.47
CA THR A 367 -32.82 -21.54 -7.23
C THR A 367 -32.52 -20.23 -6.47
N ILE A 368 -32.11 -20.38 -5.23
CA ILE A 368 -31.84 -19.30 -4.29
C ILE A 368 -30.53 -18.58 -4.70
N GLY A 369 -30.64 -17.44 -5.38
CA GLY A 369 -29.60 -16.43 -5.39
C GLY A 369 -29.62 -15.73 -4.03
N THR A 370 -28.55 -15.83 -3.25
CA THR A 370 -28.41 -15.16 -1.95
C THR A 370 -28.50 -13.64 -2.16
N ALA A 371 -29.63 -13.05 -1.81
CA ALA A 371 -29.80 -11.60 -1.77
C ALA A 371 -28.83 -11.01 -0.73
N CYS A 372 -28.21 -9.85 -1.05
CA CYS A 372 -27.37 -9.14 -0.09
C CYS A 372 -28.18 -8.81 1.16
N PRO A 373 -27.60 -8.96 2.36
CA PRO A 373 -28.30 -8.69 3.61
C PRO A 373 -28.71 -7.21 3.69
N THR A 374 -29.88 -6.95 4.25
CA THR A 374 -30.41 -5.59 4.48
C THR A 374 -29.68 -4.87 5.62
N ALA A 375 -28.91 -5.61 6.43
CA ALA A 375 -28.05 -5.08 7.48
C ALA A 375 -26.83 -6.00 7.65
N ILE A 376 -25.66 -5.40 7.92
CA ILE A 376 -24.40 -6.10 8.14
C ILE A 376 -24.05 -6.06 9.62
N SER A 377 -23.64 -7.22 10.18
CA SER A 377 -23.10 -7.28 11.54
C SER A 377 -21.65 -6.80 11.53
N VAL A 378 -21.39 -5.58 12.03
CA VAL A 378 -20.02 -5.04 12.14
C VAL A 378 -19.55 -5.17 13.59
N SER A 379 -18.48 -5.94 13.80
CA SER A 379 -17.84 -6.09 15.12
C SER A 379 -16.71 -5.05 15.24
N PHE A 380 -16.89 -4.11 16.16
CA PHE A 380 -15.84 -3.16 16.55
C PHE A 380 -15.10 -3.68 17.76
N THR A 381 -13.77 -3.68 17.69
CA THR A 381 -12.88 -4.04 18.77
C THR A 381 -12.00 -2.83 19.09
N GLU A 382 -11.91 -2.48 20.38
CA GLU A 382 -11.04 -1.40 20.86
C GLU A 382 -10.08 -1.93 21.92
N ARG A 383 -8.77 -1.69 21.69
CA ARG A 383 -7.74 -2.02 22.65
C ARG A 383 -7.40 -0.79 23.49
N VAL A 384 -7.79 -0.82 24.78
CA VAL A 384 -7.59 0.31 25.70
C VAL A 384 -7.51 -0.18 27.13
N THR A 385 -6.49 0.27 27.87
CA THR A 385 -6.36 0.00 29.30
C THR A 385 -7.36 0.84 30.09
N THR A 386 -8.14 0.17 30.95
CA THR A 386 -9.17 0.77 31.79
C THR A 386 -9.03 0.29 33.23
N VAL A 387 -9.64 1.03 34.16
CA VAL A 387 -9.75 0.61 35.56
C VAL A 387 -11.15 0.10 35.86
N VAL A 388 -11.32 -0.62 36.96
CA VAL A 388 -12.64 -1.14 37.37
C VAL A 388 -13.62 0.01 37.53
N GLY A 389 -14.78 -0.09 36.85
CA GLY A 389 -15.81 0.94 36.82
C GLY A 389 -15.80 1.83 35.57
N ASP A 390 -14.73 1.78 34.74
CA ASP A 390 -14.74 2.42 33.44
C ASP A 390 -15.63 1.67 32.44
N THR A 391 -16.18 2.40 31.49
CA THR A 391 -16.93 1.85 30.34
C THR A 391 -16.40 2.48 29.06
N ILE A 392 -16.23 1.70 28.00
CA ILE A 392 -15.91 2.21 26.66
C ILE A 392 -17.19 2.25 25.82
N LYS A 393 -17.42 3.37 25.15
CA LYS A 393 -18.53 3.58 24.21
C LYS A 393 -17.99 3.93 22.83
N ILE A 394 -18.79 3.68 21.77
CA ILE A 394 -18.48 4.11 20.41
C ILE A 394 -19.51 5.14 19.96
N ALA A 395 -19.08 6.38 19.72
CA ALA A 395 -19.93 7.49 19.29
C ALA A 395 -19.57 7.90 17.85
N GLY A 396 -20.56 8.24 17.04
CA GLY A 396 -20.34 8.59 15.63
C GLY A 396 -21.53 9.29 14.97
N ASN A 397 -21.41 9.51 13.67
CA ASN A 397 -22.32 10.31 12.86
C ASN A 397 -23.63 9.62 12.44
N THR A 398 -23.96 8.47 13.02
CA THR A 398 -25.20 7.72 12.72
C THR A 398 -26.04 7.48 13.96
N ALA A 399 -27.32 7.19 13.78
CA ALA A 399 -28.21 6.87 14.88
C ALA A 399 -27.74 5.65 15.69
N GLN A 400 -27.18 4.63 15.01
CA GLN A 400 -26.61 3.43 15.64
C GLN A 400 -25.38 3.75 16.51
N LEU A 401 -24.71 4.88 16.25
CA LEU A 401 -23.54 5.38 17.00
C LEU A 401 -23.89 6.61 17.86
N GLY A 402 -25.19 6.85 18.14
CA GLY A 402 -25.67 7.90 19.03
C GLY A 402 -25.56 9.32 18.48
N ASN A 403 -25.32 9.55 17.19
CA ASN A 403 -25.21 10.88 16.56
C ASN A 403 -24.25 11.83 17.31
N TRP A 404 -23.08 11.37 17.64
CA TRP A 404 -22.04 12.08 18.43
C TRP A 404 -22.43 12.39 19.88
N ASN A 405 -23.53 11.84 20.39
CA ASN A 405 -23.90 12.00 21.78
C ASN A 405 -23.44 10.81 22.63
N ALA A 406 -22.46 11.03 23.49
CA ALA A 406 -21.87 9.99 24.33
C ALA A 406 -22.92 9.32 25.28
N ALA A 407 -23.98 10.04 25.67
CA ALA A 407 -25.07 9.46 26.49
C ALA A 407 -25.85 8.38 25.71
N SER A 408 -26.12 8.62 24.42
CA SER A 408 -26.85 7.71 23.52
C SER A 408 -25.94 6.72 22.79
N ALA A 409 -24.62 6.87 22.88
CA ALA A 409 -23.66 6.01 22.23
C ALA A 409 -23.65 4.60 22.86
N PRO A 410 -23.63 3.51 22.05
CA PRO A 410 -23.62 2.15 22.58
C PRO A 410 -22.32 1.83 23.30
N ALA A 411 -22.43 1.05 24.40
CA ALA A 411 -21.31 0.62 25.22
C ALA A 411 -20.70 -0.69 24.69
N LEU A 412 -19.38 -0.79 24.71
CA LEU A 412 -18.66 -2.01 24.40
C LEU A 412 -18.66 -2.96 25.61
N SER A 413 -18.52 -4.25 25.33
CA SER A 413 -18.39 -5.31 26.34
C SER A 413 -16.92 -5.52 26.72
N ALA A 414 -16.69 -5.64 28.00
CA ALA A 414 -15.39 -6.06 28.58
C ALA A 414 -15.27 -7.58 28.76
N SER A 415 -16.15 -8.39 28.21
CA SER A 415 -16.19 -9.84 28.44
C SER A 415 -14.89 -10.59 28.06
N GLN A 416 -14.09 -10.00 27.18
CA GLN A 416 -12.78 -10.53 26.74
C GLN A 416 -11.61 -9.74 27.30
N TYR A 417 -11.85 -8.80 28.20
CA TYR A 417 -10.80 -7.96 28.78
C TYR A 417 -9.96 -8.75 29.78
N THR A 418 -8.64 -8.65 29.64
CA THR A 418 -7.66 -9.05 30.67
C THR A 418 -6.58 -7.96 30.78
N SER A 419 -5.82 -7.93 31.87
CA SER A 419 -4.73 -6.96 32.03
C SER A 419 -3.64 -7.12 30.95
N SER A 420 -3.42 -8.32 30.46
CA SER A 420 -2.47 -8.63 29.35
C SER A 420 -3.11 -8.44 27.96
N ASN A 421 -4.43 -8.46 27.85
CA ASN A 421 -5.17 -8.24 26.62
C ASN A 421 -6.37 -7.31 26.87
N PRO A 422 -6.16 -5.99 26.97
CA PRO A 422 -7.18 -5.02 27.35
C PRO A 422 -8.13 -4.68 26.20
N VAL A 423 -8.98 -5.62 25.79
CA VAL A 423 -9.85 -5.55 24.61
C VAL A 423 -11.31 -5.38 25.03
N TRP A 424 -11.97 -4.37 24.44
CA TRP A 424 -13.39 -4.11 24.50
C TRP A 424 -14.02 -4.37 23.12
N ASN A 425 -15.24 -4.92 23.05
CA ASN A 425 -15.87 -5.25 21.79
C ASN A 425 -17.38 -4.98 21.78
N ILE A 426 -17.92 -4.70 20.58
CA ILE A 426 -19.35 -4.59 20.31
C ILE A 426 -19.64 -5.00 18.87
N THR A 427 -20.79 -5.65 18.64
CA THR A 427 -21.28 -5.93 17.29
C THR A 427 -22.56 -5.14 17.04
N LEU A 428 -22.58 -4.32 15.99
CA LEU A 428 -23.69 -3.47 15.61
C LEU A 428 -24.26 -3.89 14.26
N LYS A 429 -25.58 -3.75 14.08
CA LYS A 429 -26.22 -3.88 12.77
C LYS A 429 -26.12 -2.55 12.04
N MET A 430 -25.41 -2.52 10.93
CA MET A 430 -25.14 -1.31 10.15
C MET A 430 -25.70 -1.44 8.73
N THR A 431 -26.02 -0.31 8.12
CA THR A 431 -26.55 -0.28 6.75
C THR A 431 -25.45 -0.61 5.73
N PRO A 432 -25.65 -1.57 4.81
CA PRO A 432 -24.70 -1.88 3.76
C PRO A 432 -24.29 -0.65 2.95
N GLY A 433 -23.00 -0.49 2.68
CA GLY A 433 -22.45 0.64 1.92
C GLY A 433 -22.38 1.97 2.66
N GLN A 434 -22.82 2.04 3.93
CA GLN A 434 -22.81 3.28 4.71
C GLN A 434 -21.37 3.69 5.07
N ALA A 435 -21.03 4.96 4.82
CA ALA A 435 -19.81 5.57 5.36
C ALA A 435 -20.11 6.13 6.75
N VAL A 436 -19.31 5.73 7.74
CA VAL A 436 -19.46 6.17 9.13
C VAL A 436 -18.19 6.85 9.63
N GLN A 437 -18.36 7.88 10.43
CA GLN A 437 -17.30 8.49 11.23
C GLN A 437 -17.58 8.22 12.71
N TYR A 438 -16.56 7.87 13.48
CA TYR A 438 -16.73 7.54 14.89
C TYR A 438 -15.47 7.83 15.72
N LYS A 439 -15.64 7.84 17.03
CA LYS A 439 -14.60 7.82 18.06
C LYS A 439 -15.01 6.90 19.20
N PHE A 440 -14.02 6.40 19.92
CA PHE A 440 -14.31 5.80 21.21
C PHE A 440 -14.29 6.84 22.33
N VAL A 441 -15.10 6.58 23.34
CA VAL A 441 -15.27 7.44 24.53
C VAL A 441 -15.13 6.57 25.75
N LYS A 442 -14.20 6.90 26.61
CA LYS A 442 -14.09 6.31 27.94
C LYS A 442 -14.95 7.10 28.91
N VAL A 443 -15.83 6.40 29.61
CA VAL A 443 -16.69 6.92 30.67
C VAL A 443 -16.15 6.37 31.98
N SER A 444 -15.66 7.22 32.88
CA SER A 444 -15.18 6.81 34.20
C SER A 444 -16.33 6.42 35.12
N SER A 445 -16.03 5.77 36.25
CA SER A 445 -17.02 5.46 37.31
C SER A 445 -17.73 6.69 37.86
N SER A 446 -17.15 7.89 37.78
CA SER A 446 -17.75 9.15 38.14
C SER A 446 -18.61 9.79 37.04
N GLY A 447 -18.69 9.18 35.86
CA GLY A 447 -19.36 9.71 34.67
C GLY A 447 -18.56 10.70 33.84
N ALA A 448 -17.27 10.95 34.15
CA ALA A 448 -16.41 11.81 33.37
C ALA A 448 -16.11 11.18 32.00
N LEU A 449 -16.17 12.00 30.93
CA LEU A 449 -15.95 11.57 29.55
C LEU A 449 -14.53 11.92 29.10
N THR A 450 -13.84 10.92 28.55
CA THR A 450 -12.59 11.12 27.83
C THR A 450 -12.76 10.61 26.39
N TRP A 451 -12.62 11.50 25.42
CA TRP A 451 -12.70 11.18 24.01
C TRP A 451 -11.34 10.80 23.44
N GLU A 452 -11.28 9.91 22.47
CA GLU A 452 -10.09 9.71 21.67
C GLU A 452 -9.61 11.02 21.03
N SER A 453 -8.30 11.12 20.74
CA SER A 453 -7.74 12.25 20.01
C SER A 453 -8.27 12.37 18.58
N ASP A 454 -8.19 13.56 18.01
CA ASP A 454 -8.48 13.80 16.58
C ASP A 454 -7.44 13.09 15.67
N PRO A 455 -7.82 12.82 14.39
CA PRO A 455 -9.12 13.03 13.75
C PRO A 455 -10.14 11.91 14.07
N ASN A 456 -11.42 12.10 13.66
CA ASN A 456 -12.41 11.03 13.70
C ASN A 456 -11.94 9.81 12.92
N ARG A 457 -12.27 8.60 13.40
CA ARG A 457 -12.10 7.37 12.62
C ARG A 457 -13.16 7.33 11.52
N SER A 458 -12.81 6.74 10.38
CA SER A 458 -13.72 6.55 9.25
C SER A 458 -13.78 5.07 8.90
N TYR A 459 -14.98 4.57 8.61
CA TYR A 459 -15.20 3.21 8.17
C TYR A 459 -16.33 3.15 7.13
N SER A 460 -16.11 2.38 6.05
CA SER A 460 -17.14 2.10 5.06
C SER A 460 -17.67 0.69 5.27
N VAL A 461 -18.95 0.59 5.64
CA VAL A 461 -19.64 -0.70 5.84
C VAL A 461 -19.69 -1.44 4.49
N PRO A 462 -19.26 -2.70 4.39
CA PRO A 462 -19.34 -3.46 3.15
C PRO A 462 -20.75 -3.46 2.54
N ALA A 463 -20.86 -3.49 1.21
CA ALA A 463 -22.16 -3.42 0.56
C ALA A 463 -22.94 -4.74 0.57
N CYS A 464 -22.23 -5.89 0.56
CA CYS A 464 -22.87 -7.20 0.42
C CYS A 464 -22.07 -8.30 1.13
N GLN A 465 -22.00 -8.21 2.47
CA GLN A 465 -21.41 -9.23 3.34
C GLN A 465 -22.33 -9.47 4.53
N ALA A 466 -22.34 -10.68 5.08
CA ALA A 466 -23.14 -10.99 6.28
C ALA A 466 -22.56 -10.33 7.54
N SER A 467 -21.23 -10.19 7.60
CA SER A 467 -20.51 -9.62 8.74
C SER A 467 -19.19 -8.97 8.30
N ALA A 468 -18.69 -8.07 9.14
CA ALA A 468 -17.37 -7.44 9.02
C ALA A 468 -16.79 -7.18 10.41
N SER A 469 -15.47 -6.94 10.50
CA SER A 469 -14.80 -6.60 11.75
C SER A 469 -13.85 -5.41 11.56
N VAL A 470 -13.73 -4.59 12.61
CA VAL A 470 -12.86 -3.42 12.67
C VAL A 470 -12.11 -3.46 14.00
N SER A 471 -10.79 -3.57 13.95
CA SER A 471 -9.93 -3.57 15.13
C SER A 471 -9.25 -2.22 15.30
N ASN A 472 -9.26 -1.71 16.52
CA ASN A 472 -8.74 -0.39 16.86
C ASN A 472 -7.89 -0.46 18.12
N THR A 473 -7.05 0.57 18.29
CA THR A 473 -6.31 0.84 19.52
C THR A 473 -6.55 2.29 19.90
N TRP A 474 -6.72 2.56 21.20
CA TRP A 474 -6.97 3.90 21.74
C TRP A 474 -5.89 4.91 21.35
N ARG A 475 -6.33 6.11 20.97
CA ARG A 475 -5.45 7.21 20.51
C ARG A 475 -5.45 8.37 21.50
#